data_38297207e5e6394e7bc60f4d0e07e859
#
_entry.id   38297207e5e6394e7bc60f4d0e07e859
#
_cell.length_a   1.000
_cell.length_b   1.000
_cell.length_c   1.000
_cell.angle_alpha   90.00
_cell.angle_beta   90.00
_cell.angle_gamma   90.00
#
_symmetry.space_group_name_H-M   'P 1'
#
loop_
_entity.id
_entity.type
_entity.pdbx_description
1 polymer ?
#
loop_
_entity_poly.entity_id
_entity_poly.type
_entity_poly.pdbx_seq_one_letter_code
_entity_poly.pdbx_strand_id
1 'polypeptide(L)'
;PLGSVLTLPATGSEMNMGAVITRKSTGDKQHFFSPFVMPRFAVLDPVLTYTLPARQVANGVVDAFIHTLEQYLTYPVDAKVQDRFAEGLLLTLAEEGPKALVEPENYDVRANIMWSATLALNGLIGAGVPQDWATHMLGHEITALHGLDHAQTLAVVLPALLQAKREQKRAKLLQYAERVWDLRSGSDEARIDGAIAATRDFFERMGIKTRLRDYVADARIDALLAKLEEHGMTALGEHGDIDLAQSRHIYEAAW
;
A
#
# COMPACT_ATOMS: atom_id res chain seq x y z
N PRO A 1 -19.18 -10.95 -19.92
CA PRO A 1 -19.24 -10.35 -18.58
C PRO A 1 -18.38 -11.14 -17.61
N LEU A 2 -17.68 -10.44 -16.69
CA LEU A 2 -16.90 -10.98 -15.61
C LEU A 2 -17.70 -10.88 -14.30
N GLY A 3 -17.65 -11.89 -13.44
CA GLY A 3 -18.10 -11.87 -12.07
C GLY A 3 -16.99 -12.34 -11.15
N SER A 4 -17.00 -11.92 -9.90
CA SER A 4 -15.98 -12.23 -8.92
C SER A 4 -16.58 -12.85 -7.66
N VAL A 5 -15.89 -13.84 -7.10
CA VAL A 5 -16.10 -14.33 -5.73
C VAL A 5 -14.80 -14.08 -4.99
N LEU A 6 -14.81 -13.15 -4.03
CA LEU A 6 -13.60 -12.69 -3.35
C LEU A 6 -13.13 -13.74 -2.32
N THR A 7 -11.89 -14.20 -2.49
CA THR A 7 -11.26 -15.17 -1.59
C THR A 7 -10.02 -14.62 -0.87
N LEU A 8 -9.45 -13.50 -1.35
CA LEU A 8 -8.30 -12.83 -0.76
C LEU A 8 -8.51 -11.31 -0.83
N PRO A 9 -8.97 -10.67 0.26
CA PRO A 9 -9.13 -9.22 0.32
C PRO A 9 -7.76 -8.52 0.35
N ALA A 10 -7.47 -7.71 -0.68
CA ALA A 10 -6.24 -6.94 -0.84
C ALA A 10 -6.41 -5.86 -1.91
N THR A 11 -6.48 -6.28 -3.18
CA THR A 11 -6.36 -5.44 -4.37
C THR A 11 -7.64 -4.69 -4.76
N GLY A 12 -8.78 -4.98 -4.13
CA GLY A 12 -10.06 -4.41 -4.53
C GLY A 12 -10.48 -4.75 -5.98
N SER A 13 -9.84 -5.74 -6.63
CA SER A 13 -10.07 -6.10 -8.04
C SER A 13 -11.49 -6.58 -8.34
N GLU A 14 -12.25 -6.96 -7.32
CA GLU A 14 -13.67 -7.29 -7.41
C GLU A 14 -14.56 -6.06 -7.65
N MET A 15 -14.04 -4.84 -7.42
CA MET A 15 -14.80 -3.59 -7.55
C MET A 15 -13.99 -2.46 -8.22
N ASN A 16 -12.98 -2.80 -9.00
CA ASN A 16 -12.23 -1.82 -9.79
C ASN A 16 -11.97 -2.31 -11.22
N MET A 17 -11.33 -1.49 -12.03
CA MET A 17 -11.01 -1.76 -13.43
C MET A 17 -9.50 -1.92 -13.67
N GLY A 18 -8.73 -2.15 -12.61
CA GLY A 18 -7.30 -2.35 -12.68
C GLY A 18 -6.93 -3.82 -12.82
N ALA A 19 -5.82 -4.09 -13.49
CA ALA A 19 -5.18 -5.40 -13.50
C ALA A 19 -3.67 -5.24 -13.53
N VAL A 20 -2.96 -6.17 -12.89
CA VAL A 20 -1.50 -6.23 -12.90
C VAL A 20 -1.09 -7.62 -13.37
N ILE A 21 -0.27 -7.68 -14.42
CA ILE A 21 0.14 -8.94 -15.06
C ILE A 21 1.67 -9.02 -15.09
N THR A 22 2.20 -10.16 -14.66
CA THR A 22 3.63 -10.46 -14.79
C THR A 22 3.87 -11.28 -16.05
N ARG A 23 4.67 -10.77 -16.98
CA ARG A 23 5.14 -11.51 -18.16
C ARG A 23 6.37 -12.33 -17.78
N LYS A 24 6.19 -13.64 -17.63
CA LYS A 24 7.26 -14.55 -17.17
C LYS A 24 8.52 -14.53 -18.03
N SER A 25 8.40 -14.33 -19.36
CA SER A 25 9.53 -14.37 -20.29
C SER A 25 10.49 -13.18 -20.15
N THR A 26 10.02 -12.05 -19.65
CA THR A 26 10.80 -10.81 -19.47
C THR A 26 10.97 -10.44 -18.00
N GLY A 27 10.16 -11.01 -17.10
CA GLY A 27 10.12 -10.64 -15.69
C GLY A 27 9.40 -9.32 -15.41
N ASP A 28 8.78 -8.70 -16.42
CA ASP A 28 8.12 -7.41 -16.26
C ASP A 28 6.78 -7.57 -15.57
N LYS A 29 6.52 -6.72 -14.56
CA LYS A 29 5.25 -6.62 -13.85
C LYS A 29 4.57 -5.30 -14.23
N GLN A 30 3.52 -5.37 -15.05
CA GLN A 30 2.86 -4.20 -15.63
C GLN A 30 1.40 -4.10 -15.19
N HIS A 31 0.95 -2.89 -14.97
CA HIS A 31 -0.45 -2.56 -14.67
C HIS A 31 -1.15 -1.97 -15.89
N PHE A 32 -2.45 -2.18 -15.97
CA PHE A 32 -3.32 -1.48 -16.92
C PHE A 32 -4.71 -1.27 -16.33
N PHE A 33 -5.45 -0.33 -16.91
CA PHE A 33 -6.84 -0.05 -16.55
C PHE A 33 -7.73 -0.24 -17.78
N SER A 34 -8.86 -0.92 -17.58
CA SER A 34 -9.84 -1.10 -18.64
C SER A 34 -11.24 -1.32 -18.07
N PRO A 35 -12.27 -0.60 -18.55
CA PRO A 35 -13.65 -0.84 -18.13
C PRO A 35 -14.17 -2.23 -18.49
N PHE A 36 -13.48 -2.94 -19.40
CA PHE A 36 -13.86 -4.30 -19.81
C PHE A 36 -13.46 -5.36 -18.78
N VAL A 37 -12.50 -5.09 -17.88
CA VAL A 37 -12.09 -6.01 -16.81
C VAL A 37 -12.83 -5.75 -15.49
N MET A 38 -13.65 -4.71 -15.42
CA MET A 38 -14.45 -4.44 -14.22
C MET A 38 -15.54 -5.50 -14.05
N PRO A 39 -15.60 -6.20 -12.89
CA PRO A 39 -16.63 -7.20 -12.62
C PRO A 39 -18.05 -6.59 -12.64
N ARG A 40 -19.01 -7.32 -13.18
CA ARG A 40 -20.41 -6.93 -13.20
C ARG A 40 -21.11 -7.16 -11.87
N PHE A 41 -20.60 -8.10 -11.10
CA PHE A 41 -21.02 -8.37 -9.73
C PHE A 41 -19.83 -8.97 -8.96
N ALA A 42 -19.86 -8.82 -7.65
CA ALA A 42 -18.92 -9.46 -6.74
C ALA A 42 -19.69 -10.10 -5.57
N VAL A 43 -19.22 -11.26 -5.14
CA VAL A 43 -19.68 -11.91 -3.91
C VAL A 43 -18.57 -11.75 -2.87
N LEU A 44 -18.89 -11.08 -1.78
CA LEU A 44 -18.01 -10.81 -0.66
C LEU A 44 -18.54 -11.59 0.57
N ASP A 45 -18.06 -12.81 0.74
CA ASP A 45 -18.40 -13.66 1.88
C ASP A 45 -17.15 -13.85 2.76
N PRO A 46 -17.10 -13.25 3.96
CA PRO A 46 -15.95 -13.36 4.88
C PRO A 46 -15.55 -14.80 5.20
N VAL A 47 -16.49 -15.74 5.22
CA VAL A 47 -16.24 -17.16 5.51
C VAL A 47 -15.26 -17.77 4.50
N LEU A 48 -15.28 -17.32 3.25
CA LEU A 48 -14.37 -17.80 2.20
C LEU A 48 -12.90 -17.44 2.46
N THR A 49 -12.64 -16.54 3.40
CA THR A 49 -11.28 -16.11 3.75
C THR A 49 -10.68 -16.88 4.95
N TYR A 50 -11.44 -17.72 5.64
CA TYR A 50 -10.99 -18.42 6.86
C TYR A 50 -9.81 -19.37 6.60
N THR A 51 -9.75 -19.95 5.39
CA THR A 51 -8.70 -20.88 4.99
C THR A 51 -7.42 -20.18 4.47
N LEU A 52 -7.40 -18.85 4.42
CA LEU A 52 -6.20 -18.13 4.01
C LEU A 52 -5.07 -18.35 5.03
N PRO A 53 -3.85 -18.68 4.57
CA PRO A 53 -2.69 -18.67 5.44
C PRO A 53 -2.48 -17.29 6.09
N ALA A 54 -2.01 -17.26 7.33
CA ALA A 54 -1.75 -16.01 8.07
C ALA A 54 -0.89 -15.01 7.28
N ARG A 55 0.10 -15.51 6.51
CA ARG A 55 0.93 -14.70 5.61
C ARG A 55 0.08 -13.94 4.57
N GLN A 56 -0.91 -14.60 3.98
CA GLN A 56 -1.76 -13.95 2.96
C GLN A 56 -2.75 -12.96 3.57
N VAL A 57 -3.22 -13.25 4.78
CA VAL A 57 -4.03 -12.28 5.55
C VAL A 57 -3.22 -11.02 5.84
N ALA A 58 -1.99 -11.18 6.35
CA ALA A 58 -1.08 -10.07 6.62
C ALA A 58 -0.78 -9.26 5.34
N ASN A 59 -0.46 -9.96 4.24
CA ASN A 59 -0.21 -9.31 2.94
C ASN A 59 -1.43 -8.50 2.49
N GLY A 60 -2.64 -9.05 2.56
CA GLY A 60 -3.85 -8.35 2.13
C GLY A 60 -4.16 -7.09 2.96
N VAL A 61 -4.01 -7.18 4.28
CA VAL A 61 -4.23 -6.05 5.19
C VAL A 61 -3.21 -4.93 4.93
N VAL A 62 -1.93 -5.25 4.80
CA VAL A 62 -0.87 -4.27 4.55
C VAL A 62 -1.00 -3.65 3.15
N ASP A 63 -1.35 -4.44 2.14
CA ASP A 63 -1.61 -3.95 0.78
C ASP A 63 -2.77 -2.93 0.77
N ALA A 64 -3.92 -3.27 1.36
CA ALA A 64 -5.06 -2.38 1.46
C ALA A 64 -4.75 -1.10 2.27
N PHE A 65 -3.95 -1.21 3.33
CA PHE A 65 -3.49 -0.06 4.11
C PHE A 65 -2.64 0.88 3.25
N ILE A 66 -1.71 0.35 2.46
CA ILE A 66 -0.83 1.14 1.60
C ILE A 66 -1.61 1.73 0.41
N HIS A 67 -2.54 0.99 -0.20
CA HIS A 67 -3.47 1.55 -1.21
C HIS A 67 -4.17 2.81 -0.68
N THR A 68 -4.65 2.75 0.56
CA THR A 68 -5.31 3.90 1.19
C THR A 68 -4.33 5.05 1.41
N LEU A 69 -3.11 4.76 1.90
CA LEU A 69 -2.10 5.79 2.16
C LEU A 69 -1.65 6.53 0.91
N GLU A 70 -1.47 5.85 -0.22
CA GLU A 70 -1.00 6.50 -1.46
C GLU A 70 -2.06 7.40 -2.11
N GLN A 71 -3.33 7.28 -1.71
CA GLN A 71 -4.40 8.18 -2.08
C GLN A 71 -4.65 9.27 -1.03
N TYR A 72 -4.18 9.07 0.22
CA TYR A 72 -4.40 9.97 1.35
C TYR A 72 -3.20 10.90 1.61
N LEU A 73 -1.96 10.38 1.60
CA LEU A 73 -0.74 11.13 1.91
C LEU A 73 -0.17 11.85 0.67
N THR A 74 -0.95 12.77 0.13
CA THR A 74 -0.58 13.62 -1.02
C THR A 74 -0.62 15.10 -0.62
N TYR A 75 -0.56 16.05 -1.56
CA TYR A 75 -0.75 17.45 -1.20
C TYR A 75 -2.22 17.76 -0.88
N PRO A 76 -2.51 18.68 0.06
CA PRO A 76 -3.88 18.98 0.49
C PRO A 76 -4.71 19.65 -0.62
N VAL A 77 -5.98 19.20 -0.77
CA VAL A 77 -6.96 19.78 -1.71
C VAL A 77 -8.32 20.04 -1.03
N ASP A 78 -8.35 20.11 0.31
CA ASP A 78 -9.56 20.30 1.13
C ASP A 78 -10.67 19.25 0.89
N ALA A 79 -10.28 18.03 0.51
CA ALA A 79 -11.19 16.91 0.25
C ALA A 79 -11.57 16.18 1.55
N LYS A 80 -12.36 16.84 2.40
CA LYS A 80 -12.69 16.34 3.75
C LYS A 80 -13.40 14.98 3.74
N VAL A 81 -14.24 14.71 2.76
CA VAL A 81 -14.99 13.45 2.66
C VAL A 81 -14.02 12.30 2.37
N GLN A 82 -13.17 12.46 1.37
CA GLN A 82 -12.17 11.46 1.00
C GLN A 82 -11.18 11.23 2.16
N ASP A 83 -10.73 12.29 2.81
CA ASP A 83 -9.86 12.20 3.99
C ASP A 83 -10.50 11.38 5.12
N ARG A 84 -11.76 11.65 5.47
CA ARG A 84 -12.47 10.91 6.52
C ARG A 84 -12.71 9.45 6.19
N PHE A 85 -13.03 9.14 4.93
CA PHE A 85 -13.13 7.75 4.48
C PHE A 85 -11.79 7.05 4.56
N ALA A 86 -10.70 7.67 4.07
CA ALA A 86 -9.36 7.10 4.14
C ALA A 86 -8.91 6.88 5.60
N GLU A 87 -9.10 7.87 6.47
CA GLU A 87 -8.78 7.78 7.90
C GLU A 87 -9.54 6.62 8.57
N GLY A 88 -10.84 6.46 8.25
CA GLY A 88 -11.66 5.35 8.76
C GLY A 88 -11.17 3.99 8.30
N LEU A 89 -10.77 3.84 7.02
CA LEU A 89 -10.21 2.60 6.50
C LEU A 89 -8.87 2.26 7.16
N LEU A 90 -7.98 3.25 7.31
CA LEU A 90 -6.68 3.07 7.96
C LEU A 90 -6.83 2.62 9.43
N LEU A 91 -7.72 3.26 10.18
CA LEU A 91 -8.03 2.87 11.56
C LEU A 91 -8.57 1.45 11.63
N THR A 92 -9.57 1.11 10.80
CA THR A 92 -10.17 -0.23 10.77
C THR A 92 -9.13 -1.31 10.45
N LEU A 93 -8.27 -1.08 9.45
CA LEU A 93 -7.22 -2.04 9.07
C LEU A 93 -6.16 -2.19 10.17
N ALA A 94 -5.78 -1.09 10.84
CA ALA A 94 -4.82 -1.12 11.95
C ALA A 94 -5.35 -1.83 13.20
N GLU A 95 -6.67 -1.75 13.45
CA GLU A 95 -7.34 -2.39 14.57
C GLU A 95 -7.66 -3.87 14.31
N GLU A 96 -8.21 -4.19 13.13
CA GLU A 96 -8.71 -5.52 12.81
C GLU A 96 -7.63 -6.45 12.24
N GLY A 97 -6.62 -5.90 11.56
CA GLY A 97 -5.55 -6.69 10.96
C GLY A 97 -4.85 -7.64 11.94
N PRO A 98 -4.31 -7.13 13.06
CA PRO A 98 -3.67 -8.00 14.07
C PRO A 98 -4.63 -9.02 14.69
N LYS A 99 -5.92 -8.68 14.86
CA LYS A 99 -6.94 -9.61 15.39
C LYS A 99 -7.16 -10.79 14.44
N ALA A 100 -7.16 -10.54 13.12
CA ALA A 100 -7.35 -11.60 12.12
C ALA A 100 -6.23 -12.65 12.13
N LEU A 101 -5.05 -12.34 12.65
CA LEU A 101 -3.95 -13.30 12.81
C LEU A 101 -4.12 -14.22 14.02
N VAL A 102 -4.82 -13.76 15.05
CA VAL A 102 -5.06 -14.53 16.29
C VAL A 102 -6.45 -15.14 16.36
N GLU A 103 -7.40 -14.57 15.63
CA GLU A 103 -8.80 -15.02 15.53
C GLU A 103 -9.19 -15.26 14.05
N PRO A 104 -8.59 -16.26 13.38
CA PRO A 104 -8.69 -16.40 11.91
C PRO A 104 -10.10 -16.68 11.40
N GLU A 105 -11.01 -17.16 12.22
CA GLU A 105 -12.41 -17.47 11.88
C GLU A 105 -13.40 -16.47 12.50
N ASN A 106 -12.94 -15.33 13.03
CA ASN A 106 -13.84 -14.30 13.52
C ASN A 106 -14.49 -13.56 12.35
N TYR A 107 -15.81 -13.78 12.19
CA TYR A 107 -16.58 -13.24 11.06
C TYR A 107 -16.52 -11.72 10.98
N ASP A 108 -16.72 -11.03 12.10
CA ASP A 108 -16.78 -9.56 12.12
C ASP A 108 -15.42 -8.94 11.76
N VAL A 109 -14.33 -9.52 12.28
CA VAL A 109 -12.97 -9.12 11.93
C VAL A 109 -12.71 -9.30 10.43
N ARG A 110 -13.05 -10.47 9.88
CA ARG A 110 -12.88 -10.76 8.45
C ARG A 110 -13.75 -9.88 7.56
N ALA A 111 -14.99 -9.60 7.98
CA ALA A 111 -15.91 -8.73 7.26
C ALA A 111 -15.38 -7.29 7.19
N ASN A 112 -14.90 -6.76 8.30
CA ASN A 112 -14.30 -5.42 8.35
C ASN A 112 -13.08 -5.29 7.46
N ILE A 113 -12.17 -6.27 7.47
CA ILE A 113 -11.00 -6.30 6.60
C ILE A 113 -11.42 -6.39 5.13
N MET A 114 -12.33 -7.31 4.80
CA MET A 114 -12.81 -7.52 3.42
C MET A 114 -13.41 -6.25 2.85
N TRP A 115 -14.30 -5.60 3.60
CA TRP A 115 -14.95 -4.37 3.14
C TRP A 115 -13.96 -3.19 3.05
N SER A 116 -13.05 -3.07 4.02
CA SER A 116 -11.99 -2.05 3.98
C SER A 116 -11.07 -2.21 2.77
N ALA A 117 -10.64 -3.45 2.44
CA ALA A 117 -9.81 -3.72 1.28
C ALA A 117 -10.50 -3.37 -0.05
N THR A 118 -11.79 -3.68 -0.18
CA THR A 118 -12.60 -3.29 -1.34
C THR A 118 -12.66 -1.76 -1.48
N LEU A 119 -12.97 -1.04 -0.39
CA LEU A 119 -13.11 0.42 -0.41
C LEU A 119 -11.76 1.14 -0.56
N ALA A 120 -10.65 0.51 -0.18
CA ALA A 120 -9.30 1.06 -0.33
C ALA A 120 -8.92 1.32 -1.80
N LEU A 121 -9.48 0.56 -2.76
CA LEU A 121 -9.12 0.69 -4.18
C LEU A 121 -10.30 0.62 -5.16
N ASN A 122 -11.53 0.88 -4.72
CA ASN A 122 -12.69 0.97 -5.62
C ASN A 122 -12.84 2.35 -6.29
N GLY A 123 -11.95 3.29 -6.03
CA GLY A 123 -11.95 4.65 -6.59
C GLY A 123 -12.68 5.69 -5.74
N LEU A 124 -13.35 5.30 -4.64
CA LEU A 124 -14.12 6.22 -3.82
C LEU A 124 -13.23 7.27 -3.13
N ILE A 125 -12.19 6.82 -2.43
CA ILE A 125 -11.29 7.71 -1.68
C ILE A 125 -10.34 8.51 -2.58
N GLY A 126 -10.11 8.03 -3.81
CA GLY A 126 -9.28 8.70 -4.81
C GLY A 126 -10.05 9.68 -5.70
N ALA A 127 -11.38 9.78 -5.53
CA ALA A 127 -12.21 10.61 -6.40
C ALA A 127 -11.93 12.11 -6.21
N GLY A 128 -11.34 12.75 -7.23
CA GLY A 128 -11.06 14.19 -7.24
C GLY A 128 -9.90 14.62 -6.35
N VAL A 129 -9.06 13.70 -5.90
CA VAL A 129 -7.83 13.98 -5.14
C VAL A 129 -6.59 13.50 -5.90
N PRO A 130 -5.40 14.11 -5.67
CA PRO A 130 -4.15 13.60 -6.21
C PRO A 130 -3.83 12.22 -5.60
N GLN A 131 -3.10 11.41 -6.36
CA GLN A 131 -2.67 10.07 -5.94
C GLN A 131 -1.18 9.90 -6.21
N ASP A 132 -0.46 9.23 -5.30
CA ASP A 132 1.00 9.08 -5.39
C ASP A 132 1.41 7.87 -6.23
N TRP A 133 1.14 6.67 -5.77
CA TRP A 133 1.50 5.36 -6.36
C TRP A 133 2.99 5.05 -6.48
N ALA A 134 3.90 5.91 -6.00
CA ALA A 134 5.34 5.68 -6.09
C ALA A 134 5.79 4.46 -5.29
N THR A 135 5.16 4.18 -4.13
CA THR A 135 5.46 2.98 -3.33
C THR A 135 5.19 1.72 -4.15
N HIS A 136 4.07 1.67 -4.87
CA HIS A 136 3.71 0.54 -5.72
C HIS A 136 4.68 0.38 -6.89
N MET A 137 5.02 1.46 -7.58
CA MET A 137 5.91 1.38 -8.74
C MET A 137 7.32 0.90 -8.34
N LEU A 138 7.88 1.48 -7.28
CA LEU A 138 9.17 1.03 -6.73
C LEU A 138 9.10 -0.42 -6.21
N GLY A 139 8.01 -0.79 -5.51
CA GLY A 139 7.79 -2.14 -5.00
C GLY A 139 7.65 -3.20 -6.09
N HIS A 140 7.06 -2.86 -7.24
CA HIS A 140 6.91 -3.78 -8.37
C HIS A 140 8.26 -4.27 -8.90
N GLU A 141 9.25 -3.38 -9.00
CA GLU A 141 10.60 -3.75 -9.47
C GLU A 141 11.29 -4.67 -8.47
N ILE A 142 11.11 -4.44 -7.15
CA ILE A 142 11.63 -5.35 -6.12
C ILE A 142 10.96 -6.72 -6.23
N THR A 143 9.63 -6.77 -6.41
CA THR A 143 8.90 -8.04 -6.61
C THR A 143 9.41 -8.78 -7.84
N ALA A 144 9.58 -8.08 -8.97
CA ALA A 144 10.03 -8.67 -10.22
C ALA A 144 11.46 -9.23 -10.12
N LEU A 145 12.36 -8.50 -9.47
CA LEU A 145 13.77 -8.86 -9.37
C LEU A 145 14.06 -9.94 -8.31
N HIS A 146 13.38 -9.88 -7.16
CA HIS A 146 13.69 -10.71 -6.00
C HIS A 146 12.64 -11.77 -5.67
N GLY A 147 11.46 -11.73 -6.32
CA GLY A 147 10.39 -12.72 -6.11
C GLY A 147 9.69 -12.59 -4.75
N LEU A 148 9.80 -11.44 -4.08
CA LEU A 148 9.12 -11.18 -2.82
C LEU A 148 7.62 -10.98 -3.02
N ASP A 149 6.82 -11.26 -1.98
CA ASP A 149 5.39 -10.96 -2.00
C ASP A 149 5.17 -9.45 -2.17
N HIS A 150 4.11 -9.08 -2.87
CA HIS A 150 3.82 -7.69 -3.19
C HIS A 150 3.77 -6.79 -1.94
N ALA A 151 2.98 -7.17 -0.93
CA ALA A 151 2.88 -6.39 0.30
C ALA A 151 4.20 -6.26 1.07
N GLN A 152 5.10 -7.26 0.98
CA GLN A 152 6.43 -7.18 1.59
C GLN A 152 7.25 -6.06 0.95
N THR A 153 7.22 -5.96 -0.39
CA THR A 153 7.98 -4.91 -1.09
C THR A 153 7.41 -3.51 -0.82
N LEU A 154 6.09 -3.40 -0.69
CA LEU A 154 5.45 -2.14 -0.32
C LEU A 154 5.81 -1.71 1.11
N ALA A 155 5.78 -2.64 2.07
CA ALA A 155 6.15 -2.37 3.47
C ALA A 155 7.62 -1.97 3.63
N VAL A 156 8.49 -2.45 2.77
CA VAL A 156 9.91 -2.07 2.70
C VAL A 156 10.07 -0.65 2.16
N VAL A 157 9.38 -0.31 1.09
CA VAL A 157 9.54 0.98 0.38
C VAL A 157 8.88 2.14 1.10
N LEU A 158 7.63 1.96 1.55
CA LEU A 158 6.80 3.06 2.06
C LEU A 158 7.46 3.90 3.16
N PRO A 159 8.03 3.33 4.24
CA PRO A 159 8.61 4.15 5.31
C PRO A 159 9.80 5.00 4.83
N ALA A 160 10.61 4.47 3.91
CA ALA A 160 11.74 5.18 3.31
C ALA A 160 11.25 6.31 2.39
N LEU A 161 10.21 6.07 1.59
CA LEU A 161 9.59 7.08 0.74
C LEU A 161 8.98 8.21 1.58
N LEU A 162 8.21 7.89 2.63
CA LEU A 162 7.64 8.91 3.51
C LEU A 162 8.71 9.77 4.17
N GLN A 163 9.84 9.18 4.55
CA GLN A 163 10.96 9.91 5.11
C GLN A 163 11.63 10.81 4.05
N ALA A 164 11.84 10.32 2.83
CA ALA A 164 12.45 11.08 1.74
C ALA A 164 11.57 12.27 1.28
N LYS A 165 10.23 12.10 1.34
CA LYS A 165 9.25 13.11 0.92
C LYS A 165 8.59 13.86 2.09
N ARG A 166 9.14 13.76 3.30
CA ARG A 166 8.52 14.28 4.54
C ARG A 166 8.14 15.76 4.48
N GLU A 167 8.97 16.59 3.85
CA GLU A 167 8.69 18.03 3.76
C GLU A 167 7.54 18.35 2.80
N GLN A 168 7.49 17.68 1.66
CA GLN A 168 6.39 17.86 0.70
C GLN A 168 5.07 17.33 1.25
N LYS A 169 5.11 16.21 1.98
CA LYS A 169 3.93 15.57 2.58
C LYS A 169 3.63 16.06 4.01
N ARG A 170 4.36 17.08 4.51
CA ARG A 170 4.34 17.53 5.91
C ARG A 170 2.92 17.74 6.46
N ALA A 171 2.09 18.49 5.76
CA ALA A 171 0.73 18.80 6.22
C ALA A 171 -0.12 17.54 6.39
N LYS A 172 -0.05 16.61 5.44
CA LYS A 172 -0.80 15.35 5.48
C LYS A 172 -0.18 14.35 6.46
N LEU A 173 1.14 14.33 6.63
CA LEU A 173 1.79 13.51 7.65
C LEU A 173 1.41 13.95 9.07
N LEU A 174 1.27 15.24 9.34
CA LEU A 174 0.78 15.75 10.61
C LEU A 174 -0.69 15.41 10.84
N GLN A 175 -1.53 15.50 9.80
CA GLN A 175 -2.91 15.06 9.84
C GLN A 175 -3.01 13.55 10.12
N TYR A 176 -2.21 12.75 9.47
CA TYR A 176 -2.10 11.30 9.64
C TYR A 176 -1.63 10.92 11.06
N ALA A 177 -0.60 11.62 11.56
CA ALA A 177 -0.10 11.44 12.93
C ALA A 177 -1.21 11.64 13.96
N GLU A 178 -1.97 12.73 13.82
CA GLU A 178 -3.04 13.05 14.75
C GLU A 178 -4.26 12.13 14.63
N ARG A 179 -4.73 11.88 13.41
CA ARG A 179 -6.05 11.27 13.19
C ARG A 179 -6.04 9.77 13.11
N VAL A 180 -4.91 9.18 12.73
CA VAL A 180 -4.78 7.71 12.62
C VAL A 180 -3.99 7.14 13.80
N TRP A 181 -2.92 7.84 14.24
CA TRP A 181 -2.05 7.34 15.31
C TRP A 181 -2.23 8.06 16.66
N ASP A 182 -3.16 9.01 16.75
CA ASP A 182 -3.44 9.82 17.95
C ASP A 182 -2.20 10.55 18.53
N LEU A 183 -1.24 10.88 17.66
CA LEU A 183 -0.02 11.61 18.04
C LEU A 183 -0.27 13.11 18.01
N ARG A 184 -0.73 13.67 19.13
CA ARG A 184 -1.19 15.07 19.26
C ARG A 184 -0.18 15.99 19.94
N SER A 185 0.81 15.45 20.63
CA SER A 185 1.79 16.21 21.42
C SER A 185 3.19 16.09 20.86
N GLY A 186 4.04 17.08 21.19
CA GLY A 186 5.41 17.16 20.71
C GLY A 186 5.58 18.11 19.51
N SER A 187 6.81 18.25 19.03
CA SER A 187 7.09 19.01 17.82
C SER A 187 6.52 18.33 16.59
N ASP A 188 6.33 19.08 15.51
CA ASP A 188 5.88 18.54 14.23
C ASP A 188 6.80 17.41 13.73
N GLU A 189 8.12 17.59 13.88
CA GLU A 189 9.11 16.57 13.52
C GLU A 189 8.90 15.27 14.31
N ALA A 190 8.74 15.39 15.64
CA ALA A 190 8.50 14.21 16.48
C ALA A 190 7.18 13.50 16.14
N ARG A 191 6.15 14.25 15.76
CA ARG A 191 4.85 13.70 15.35
C ARG A 191 4.95 12.97 14.00
N ILE A 192 5.67 13.55 13.04
CA ILE A 192 5.91 12.93 11.73
C ILE A 192 6.74 11.65 11.88
N ASP A 193 7.86 11.73 12.61
CA ASP A 193 8.71 10.56 12.88
C ASP A 193 7.93 9.46 13.62
N GLY A 194 7.10 9.85 14.59
CA GLY A 194 6.22 8.94 15.31
C GLY A 194 5.21 8.25 14.41
N ALA A 195 4.61 8.97 13.45
CA ALA A 195 3.65 8.38 12.52
C ALA A 195 4.31 7.39 11.55
N ILE A 196 5.51 7.70 11.03
CA ILE A 196 6.28 6.78 10.19
C ILE A 196 6.70 5.54 10.99
N ALA A 197 7.13 5.73 12.24
CA ALA A 197 7.49 4.62 13.13
C ALA A 197 6.27 3.74 13.45
N ALA A 198 5.11 4.33 13.80
CA ALA A 198 3.88 3.60 14.07
C ALA A 198 3.39 2.78 12.86
N THR A 199 3.55 3.32 11.65
CA THR A 199 3.25 2.60 10.42
C THR A 199 4.17 1.39 10.25
N ARG A 200 5.47 1.55 10.50
CA ARG A 200 6.45 0.46 10.47
C ARG A 200 6.10 -0.61 11.51
N ASP A 201 5.83 -0.20 12.75
CA ASP A 201 5.46 -1.10 13.84
C ASP A 201 4.18 -1.87 13.54
N PHE A 202 3.22 -1.24 12.86
CA PHE A 202 2.01 -1.92 12.41
C PHE A 202 2.34 -3.05 11.42
N PHE A 203 3.16 -2.78 10.40
CA PHE A 203 3.58 -3.81 9.43
C PHE A 203 4.33 -4.96 10.10
N GLU A 204 5.22 -4.64 11.05
CA GLU A 204 5.99 -5.65 11.79
C GLU A 204 5.08 -6.48 12.72
N ARG A 205 4.06 -5.89 13.33
CA ARG A 205 3.02 -6.63 14.08
C ARG A 205 2.20 -7.55 13.17
N MET A 206 2.02 -7.19 11.90
CA MET A 206 1.44 -8.08 10.90
C MET A 206 2.39 -9.21 10.44
N GLY A 207 3.63 -9.26 10.96
CA GLY A 207 4.65 -10.24 10.59
C GLY A 207 5.38 -9.92 9.29
N ILE A 208 5.25 -8.70 8.77
CA ILE A 208 5.92 -8.23 7.55
C ILE A 208 7.09 -7.34 7.93
N LYS A 209 8.31 -7.72 7.52
CA LYS A 209 9.52 -6.94 7.79
C LYS A 209 9.58 -5.70 6.89
N THR A 210 10.22 -4.65 7.38
CA THR A 210 10.23 -3.31 6.77
C THR A 210 11.61 -2.86 6.29
N ARG A 211 12.55 -3.82 6.13
CA ARG A 211 13.87 -3.59 5.55
C ARG A 211 14.14 -4.64 4.48
N LEU A 212 14.66 -4.23 3.33
CA LEU A 212 14.94 -5.14 2.22
C LEU A 212 16.02 -6.19 2.58
N ARG A 213 17.03 -5.80 3.37
CA ARG A 213 18.09 -6.69 3.88
C ARG A 213 17.59 -7.85 4.74
N ASP A 214 16.38 -7.77 5.27
CA ASP A 214 15.78 -8.86 6.05
C ASP A 214 15.20 -9.98 5.17
N TYR A 215 15.13 -9.74 3.86
CA TYR A 215 14.61 -10.67 2.87
C TYR A 215 15.68 -11.15 1.89
N VAL A 216 16.64 -10.29 1.51
CA VAL A 216 17.62 -10.59 0.47
C VAL A 216 19.03 -10.19 0.94
N ALA A 217 20.05 -10.87 0.41
CA ALA A 217 21.44 -10.61 0.76
C ALA A 217 22.05 -9.40 0.00
N ASP A 218 21.45 -9.01 -1.13
CA ASP A 218 21.91 -7.89 -1.98
C ASP A 218 20.69 -7.20 -2.59
N ALA A 219 20.57 -5.90 -2.39
CA ALA A 219 19.46 -5.09 -2.91
C ALA A 219 19.46 -4.96 -4.44
N ARG A 220 20.63 -5.07 -5.08
CA ARG A 220 20.82 -4.88 -6.52
C ARG A 220 20.22 -3.56 -7.04
N ILE A 221 20.45 -2.47 -6.34
CA ILE A 221 19.82 -1.15 -6.57
C ILE A 221 20.03 -0.69 -8.02
N ASP A 222 21.23 -0.87 -8.60
CA ASP A 222 21.48 -0.47 -9.99
C ASP A 222 20.59 -1.23 -10.99
N ALA A 223 20.29 -2.50 -10.72
CA ALA A 223 19.38 -3.28 -11.56
C ALA A 223 17.92 -2.81 -11.41
N LEU A 224 17.50 -2.43 -10.18
CA LEU A 224 16.17 -1.84 -9.95
C LEU A 224 16.01 -0.52 -10.71
N LEU A 225 17.02 0.36 -10.67
CA LEU A 225 16.99 1.64 -11.38
C LEU A 225 16.98 1.47 -12.89
N ALA A 226 17.75 0.52 -13.42
CA ALA A 226 17.74 0.20 -14.84
C ALA A 226 16.35 -0.27 -15.32
N LYS A 227 15.62 -1.03 -14.49
CA LYS A 227 14.24 -1.43 -14.79
C LYS A 227 13.26 -0.27 -14.73
N LEU A 228 13.37 0.62 -13.75
CA LEU A 228 12.56 1.84 -13.71
C LEU A 228 12.77 2.68 -14.97
N GLU A 229 14.01 2.86 -15.42
CA GLU A 229 14.33 3.58 -16.65
C GLU A 229 13.77 2.88 -17.90
N GLU A 230 13.95 1.56 -18.01
CA GLU A 230 13.39 0.74 -19.11
C GLU A 230 11.87 0.87 -19.21
N HIS A 231 11.17 0.93 -18.05
CA HIS A 231 9.71 1.07 -17.97
C HIS A 231 9.23 2.54 -18.04
N GLY A 232 10.14 3.51 -18.21
CA GLY A 232 9.79 4.94 -18.26
C GLY A 232 9.33 5.51 -16.92
N MET A 233 9.63 4.85 -15.80
CA MET A 233 9.23 5.26 -14.45
C MET A 233 10.28 6.20 -13.83
N THR A 234 10.51 7.33 -14.48
CA THR A 234 11.55 8.32 -14.14
C THR A 234 10.99 9.61 -13.53
N ALA A 235 9.67 9.66 -13.28
CA ALA A 235 8.98 10.82 -12.73
C ALA A 235 7.76 10.34 -11.92
N LEU A 236 8.02 9.67 -10.78
CA LEU A 236 7.01 9.07 -9.92
C LEU A 236 6.48 10.06 -8.87
N GLY A 237 5.42 9.66 -8.18
CA GLY A 237 4.75 10.45 -7.15
C GLY A 237 3.75 11.46 -7.70
N GLU A 238 2.95 12.05 -6.81
CA GLU A 238 1.89 13.00 -7.16
C GLU A 238 2.40 14.33 -7.76
N HIS A 239 3.69 14.61 -7.60
CA HIS A 239 4.37 15.77 -8.20
C HIS A 239 5.22 15.40 -9.42
N GLY A 240 5.39 14.10 -9.72
CA GLY A 240 6.27 13.64 -10.79
C GLY A 240 7.75 13.98 -10.55
N ASP A 241 8.17 14.11 -9.30
CA ASP A 241 9.51 14.58 -8.91
C ASP A 241 10.36 13.50 -8.22
N ILE A 242 9.89 12.27 -8.17
CA ILE A 242 10.68 11.11 -7.77
C ILE A 242 11.36 10.56 -9.04
N ASP A 243 12.52 11.13 -9.36
CA ASP A 243 13.38 10.69 -10.46
C ASP A 243 14.24 9.48 -10.06
N LEU A 244 15.14 9.03 -10.94
CA LEU A 244 16.03 7.91 -10.66
C LEU A 244 16.98 8.16 -9.49
N ALA A 245 17.40 9.42 -9.26
CA ALA A 245 18.26 9.76 -8.14
C ALA A 245 17.50 9.68 -6.80
N GLN A 246 16.27 10.19 -6.77
CA GLN A 246 15.38 10.04 -5.62
C GLN A 246 14.99 8.58 -5.38
N SER A 247 14.71 7.82 -6.44
CA SER A 247 14.44 6.39 -6.35
C SER A 247 15.61 5.61 -5.75
N ARG A 248 16.84 5.94 -6.14
CA ARG A 248 18.06 5.39 -5.54
C ARG A 248 18.11 5.67 -4.04
N HIS A 249 17.92 6.92 -3.64
CA HIS A 249 17.94 7.33 -2.24
C HIS A 249 16.88 6.57 -1.41
N ILE A 250 15.67 6.40 -1.96
CA ILE A 250 14.60 5.64 -1.31
C ILE A 250 14.99 4.16 -1.14
N TYR A 251 15.55 3.51 -2.18
CA TYR A 251 16.01 2.11 -2.09
C TYR A 251 17.16 1.92 -1.10
N GLU A 252 18.13 2.85 -1.07
CA GLU A 252 19.23 2.84 -0.10
C GLU A 252 18.71 2.99 1.34
N ALA A 253 17.75 3.87 1.58
CA ALA A 253 17.11 4.05 2.88
C ALA A 253 16.21 2.86 3.29
N ALA A 254 15.69 2.12 2.33
CA ALA A 254 14.88 0.92 2.53
C ALA A 254 15.73 -0.34 2.81
N TRP A 255 17.02 -0.28 2.53
CA TRP A 255 18.01 -1.34 2.84
C TRP A 255 18.36 -1.37 4.32
#